data_9b0f1c8957c5a3495539756a21c87f36
#
_entry.id   9b0f1c8957c5a3495539756a21c87f36
#
_cell.length_a   1.000
_cell.length_b   1.000
_cell.length_c   1.000
_cell.angle_alpha   90.00
_cell.angle_beta   90.00
_cell.angle_gamma   90.00
#
_symmetry.space_group_name_H-M   'P 1'
#
loop_
_entity.id
_entity.type
_entity.pdbx_description
1 polymer ?
#
loop_
_entity_poly.entity_id
_entity_poly.type
_entity_poly.pdbx_seq_one_letter_code
_entity_poly.pdbx_strand_id
1 'polypeptide(L)'
;TKQTILALAIYTIWITLLYIRIFDKTLKKYVLSIGVLLGFWMVVRMLKTYTTGYATEILWYLYYIPLLLIPTFYYNCSSYLINSKNKKRRIATIIISTILFLLVITNSLHNIVFKIKSNINDYNHNIGYFIIVAWILCLIVVAIIYLIKSSKNKGYKNIILISVTSLIGIIYTILYIKNIPVIRKTNMSVIIGTLFCVGLEMMLDFKLIPNNFRYKKIFKNSNLPLEIVSQDGKTRIVTNHSINLKENIINDIKNNKVKSIYKDNNIIKNVNVINGGYSIEEKDYSKINEYEEKLKSKQQELIE
;
A
#
# COMPACT_ATOMS: atom_id res chain seq x y z
N THR A 1 -21.54 -20.03 0.65
CA THR A 1 -22.13 -18.67 0.59
C THR A 1 -21.94 -17.90 1.90
N LYS A 2 -22.30 -18.40 3.09
CA LYS A 2 -22.09 -17.70 4.37
C LYS A 2 -20.63 -17.32 4.62
N GLN A 3 -19.69 -18.25 4.37
CA GLN A 3 -18.24 -17.99 4.50
C GLN A 3 -17.75 -16.91 3.53
N THR A 4 -18.29 -16.84 2.31
CA THR A 4 -17.90 -15.83 1.32
C THR A 4 -18.41 -14.44 1.71
N ILE A 5 -19.62 -14.35 2.27
CA ILE A 5 -20.18 -13.07 2.76
C ILE A 5 -19.37 -12.56 3.95
N LEU A 6 -19.04 -13.44 4.91
CA LEU A 6 -18.19 -13.08 6.05
C LEU A 6 -16.80 -12.62 5.58
N ALA A 7 -16.19 -13.34 4.64
CA ALA A 7 -14.90 -12.95 4.05
C ALA A 7 -15.00 -11.58 3.37
N LEU A 8 -16.05 -11.31 2.60
CA LEU A 8 -16.28 -10.02 1.95
C LEU A 8 -16.39 -8.88 2.97
N ALA A 9 -17.10 -9.07 4.07
CA ALA A 9 -17.18 -8.06 5.13
C ALA A 9 -15.81 -7.76 5.75
N ILE A 10 -15.04 -8.82 6.06
CA ILE A 10 -13.66 -8.67 6.59
C ILE A 10 -12.77 -7.93 5.60
N TYR A 11 -12.83 -8.28 4.30
CA TYR A 11 -12.04 -7.60 3.26
C TYR A 11 -12.42 -6.13 3.09
N THR A 12 -13.70 -5.80 3.19
CA THR A 12 -14.14 -4.40 3.08
C THR A 12 -13.57 -3.56 4.22
N ILE A 13 -13.62 -4.06 5.45
CA ILE A 13 -13.02 -3.41 6.62
C ILE A 13 -11.51 -3.28 6.40
N TRP A 14 -10.84 -4.35 5.96
CA TRP A 14 -9.41 -4.36 5.72
C TRP A 14 -8.97 -3.35 4.65
N ILE A 15 -9.68 -3.26 3.52
CA ILE A 15 -9.41 -2.28 2.45
C ILE A 15 -9.53 -0.85 2.99
N THR A 16 -10.55 -0.57 3.82
CA THR A 16 -10.74 0.73 4.44
C THR A 16 -9.58 1.09 5.38
N LEU A 17 -9.12 0.13 6.17
CA LEU A 17 -7.94 0.31 7.03
C LEU A 17 -6.67 0.56 6.20
N LEU A 18 -6.47 -0.16 5.09
CA LEU A 18 -5.34 0.06 4.18
C LEU A 18 -5.34 1.47 3.59
N TYR A 19 -6.52 1.96 3.20
CA TYR A 19 -6.65 3.32 2.66
C TYR A 19 -6.14 4.38 3.63
N ILE A 20 -6.41 4.23 4.92
CA ILE A 20 -5.99 5.16 5.97
C ILE A 20 -4.50 4.99 6.30
N ARG A 21 -3.99 3.76 6.28
CA ARG A 21 -2.63 3.42 6.74
C ARG A 21 -1.53 3.77 5.75
N ILE A 22 -1.79 3.68 4.44
CA ILE A 22 -0.75 3.89 3.41
C ILE A 22 -0.63 5.38 3.08
N PHE A 23 0.58 5.91 3.21
CA PHE A 23 0.87 7.33 2.96
C PHE A 23 1.16 7.62 1.48
N ASP A 24 2.01 6.82 0.84
CA ASP A 24 2.41 7.04 -0.55
C ASP A 24 1.23 6.83 -1.50
N LYS A 25 0.89 7.86 -2.30
CA LYS A 25 -0.26 7.86 -3.22
C LYS A 25 -0.17 6.77 -4.29
N THR A 26 1.04 6.43 -4.76
CA THR A 26 1.24 5.45 -5.83
C THR A 26 1.13 4.04 -5.31
N LEU A 27 1.79 3.76 -4.17
CA LEU A 27 1.68 2.47 -3.47
C LEU A 27 0.24 2.22 -3.02
N LYS A 28 -0.42 3.25 -2.47
CA LYS A 28 -1.84 3.20 -2.10
C LYS A 28 -2.71 2.73 -3.27
N LYS A 29 -2.52 3.30 -4.47
CA LYS A 29 -3.27 2.88 -5.67
C LYS A 29 -3.09 1.39 -5.96
N TYR A 30 -1.86 0.88 -5.99
CA TYR A 30 -1.61 -0.52 -6.29
C TYR A 30 -2.19 -1.46 -5.23
N VAL A 31 -1.97 -1.16 -3.95
CA VAL A 31 -2.46 -2.00 -2.85
C VAL A 31 -3.99 -2.00 -2.77
N LEU A 32 -4.63 -0.83 -2.94
CA LEU A 32 -6.09 -0.74 -2.99
C LEU A 32 -6.66 -1.46 -4.21
N SER A 33 -6.00 -1.36 -5.37
CA SER A 33 -6.44 -2.11 -6.56
C SER A 33 -6.42 -3.61 -6.31
N ILE A 34 -5.40 -4.14 -5.62
CA ILE A 34 -5.37 -5.56 -5.21
C ILE A 34 -6.57 -5.88 -4.30
N GLY A 35 -6.82 -5.05 -3.28
CA GLY A 35 -7.94 -5.25 -2.37
C GLY A 35 -9.30 -5.26 -3.08
N VAL A 36 -9.55 -4.28 -3.96
CA VAL A 36 -10.79 -4.20 -4.75
C VAL A 36 -10.95 -5.42 -5.66
N LEU A 37 -9.86 -5.86 -6.32
CA LEU A 37 -9.89 -7.04 -7.18
C LEU A 37 -10.15 -8.34 -6.40
N LEU A 38 -9.64 -8.46 -5.18
CA LEU A 38 -9.95 -9.59 -4.30
C LEU A 38 -11.44 -9.62 -3.93
N GLY A 39 -12.02 -8.48 -3.57
CA GLY A 39 -13.46 -8.33 -3.33
C GLY A 39 -14.27 -8.68 -4.58
N PHE A 40 -13.89 -8.14 -5.74
CA PHE A 40 -14.51 -8.44 -7.03
C PHE A 40 -14.48 -9.95 -7.33
N TRP A 41 -13.35 -10.61 -7.12
CA TRP A 41 -13.23 -12.06 -7.34
C TRP A 41 -14.23 -12.86 -6.49
N MET A 42 -14.42 -12.48 -5.23
CA MET A 42 -15.37 -13.13 -4.33
C MET A 42 -16.81 -12.92 -4.76
N VAL A 43 -17.15 -11.68 -5.20
CA VAL A 43 -18.49 -11.36 -5.70
C VAL A 43 -18.80 -12.17 -6.96
N VAL A 44 -17.90 -12.17 -7.95
CA VAL A 44 -18.09 -12.92 -9.20
C VAL A 44 -18.23 -14.40 -8.94
N ARG A 45 -17.45 -14.96 -8.00
CA ARG A 45 -17.56 -16.35 -7.60
C ARG A 45 -18.91 -16.65 -6.94
N MET A 46 -19.39 -15.75 -6.07
CA MET A 46 -20.69 -15.88 -5.44
C MET A 46 -21.81 -15.87 -6.49
N LEU A 47 -21.78 -14.91 -7.42
CA LEU A 47 -22.77 -14.81 -8.50
C LEU A 47 -22.78 -16.07 -9.37
N LYS A 48 -21.62 -16.64 -9.69
CA LYS A 48 -21.52 -17.88 -10.47
C LYS A 48 -22.29 -19.05 -9.84
N THR A 49 -22.45 -19.11 -8.51
CA THR A 49 -23.18 -20.18 -7.85
C THR A 49 -24.71 -20.10 -8.04
N TYR A 50 -25.22 -18.96 -8.47
CA TYR A 50 -26.65 -18.70 -8.69
C TYR A 50 -27.04 -18.59 -10.16
N THR A 51 -26.08 -18.73 -11.08
CA THR A 51 -26.32 -18.60 -12.52
C THR A 51 -26.12 -19.92 -13.25
N THR A 52 -26.79 -20.06 -14.38
CA THR A 52 -26.69 -21.22 -15.30
C THR A 52 -26.47 -20.77 -16.74
N GLY A 53 -26.03 -21.67 -17.60
CA GLY A 53 -25.85 -21.40 -19.02
C GLY A 53 -24.76 -20.36 -19.34
N TYR A 54 -25.03 -19.51 -20.34
CA TYR A 54 -24.08 -18.51 -20.86
C TYR A 54 -23.62 -17.48 -19.80
N ALA A 55 -24.49 -17.09 -18.87
CA ALA A 55 -24.11 -16.19 -17.79
C ALA A 55 -23.02 -16.79 -16.87
N THR A 56 -23.09 -18.10 -16.64
CA THR A 56 -22.05 -18.81 -15.84
C THR A 56 -20.70 -18.80 -16.58
N GLU A 57 -20.71 -18.87 -17.89
CA GLU A 57 -19.51 -18.82 -18.74
C GLU A 57 -18.85 -17.45 -18.68
N ILE A 58 -19.61 -16.38 -18.83
CA ILE A 58 -19.08 -15.02 -18.70
C ILE A 58 -18.50 -14.80 -17.31
N LEU A 59 -19.22 -15.20 -16.25
CA LEU A 59 -18.72 -15.07 -14.88
C LEU A 59 -17.44 -15.88 -14.65
N TRP A 60 -17.28 -17.01 -15.31
CA TRP A 60 -16.05 -17.81 -15.24
C TRP A 60 -14.88 -17.11 -15.95
N TYR A 61 -15.08 -16.49 -17.10
CA TYR A 61 -14.05 -15.68 -17.77
C TYR A 61 -13.67 -14.44 -16.93
N LEU A 62 -14.63 -13.83 -16.24
CA LEU A 62 -14.36 -12.70 -15.34
C LEU A 62 -13.42 -13.05 -14.16
N TYR A 63 -13.26 -14.34 -13.81
CA TYR A 63 -12.24 -14.73 -12.83
C TYR A 63 -10.81 -14.39 -13.25
N TYR A 64 -10.57 -14.27 -14.55
CA TYR A 64 -9.25 -13.97 -15.09
C TYR A 64 -8.85 -12.51 -14.91
N ILE A 65 -9.81 -11.61 -14.65
CA ILE A 65 -9.49 -10.20 -14.28
C ILE A 65 -8.63 -10.18 -13.01
N PRO A 66 -9.11 -10.63 -11.85
CA PRO A 66 -8.30 -10.64 -10.63
C PRO A 66 -7.09 -11.57 -10.74
N LEU A 67 -7.22 -12.70 -11.40
CA LEU A 67 -6.13 -13.65 -11.57
C LEU A 67 -4.91 -13.06 -12.30
N LEU A 68 -5.11 -12.21 -13.29
CA LEU A 68 -4.07 -11.52 -14.05
C LEU A 68 -3.63 -10.21 -13.40
N LEU A 69 -4.58 -9.39 -12.91
CA LEU A 69 -4.27 -8.05 -12.44
C LEU A 69 -3.71 -8.01 -11.01
N ILE A 70 -4.08 -8.95 -10.13
CA ILE A 70 -3.51 -9.01 -8.78
C ILE A 70 -2.00 -9.22 -8.81
N PRO A 71 -1.45 -10.25 -9.49
CA PRO A 71 0.00 -10.41 -9.65
C PRO A 71 0.66 -9.22 -10.33
N THR A 72 -0.02 -8.60 -11.32
CA THR A 72 0.47 -7.40 -12.00
C THR A 72 0.63 -6.21 -11.05
N PHE A 73 -0.38 -5.93 -10.23
CA PHE A 73 -0.27 -4.85 -9.25
C PHE A 73 0.70 -5.18 -8.11
N TYR A 74 0.82 -6.45 -7.72
CA TYR A 74 1.81 -6.89 -6.76
C TYR A 74 3.24 -6.68 -7.30
N TYR A 75 3.51 -7.04 -8.55
CA TYR A 75 4.76 -6.72 -9.25
C TYR A 75 4.98 -5.21 -9.33
N ASN A 76 3.97 -4.42 -9.70
CA ASN A 76 4.09 -2.98 -9.82
C ASN A 76 4.38 -2.30 -8.48
N CYS A 77 3.79 -2.79 -7.39
CA CYS A 77 4.09 -2.37 -6.02
C CYS A 77 5.57 -2.65 -5.68
N SER A 78 6.04 -3.87 -5.90
CA SER A 78 7.42 -4.30 -5.62
C SER A 78 8.44 -3.56 -6.49
N SER A 79 8.13 -3.35 -7.76
CA SER A 79 8.95 -2.57 -8.71
C SER A 79 9.06 -1.10 -8.30
N TYR A 80 7.99 -0.52 -7.80
CA TYR A 80 7.98 0.87 -7.33
C TYR A 80 8.86 1.05 -6.08
N LEU A 81 8.87 0.08 -5.17
CA LEU A 81 9.71 0.11 -3.97
C LEU A 81 11.21 0.16 -4.28
N ILE A 82 11.64 -0.42 -5.40
CA ILE A 82 13.05 -0.35 -5.84
C ILE A 82 13.31 0.91 -6.63
N ASN A 83 12.47 1.22 -7.61
CA ASN A 83 12.69 2.33 -8.53
C ASN A 83 11.36 2.98 -8.96
N SER A 84 11.05 4.11 -8.35
CA SER A 84 9.84 4.89 -8.65
C SER A 84 9.81 5.42 -10.09
N LYS A 85 10.96 5.59 -10.75
CA LYS A 85 11.08 6.16 -12.10
C LYS A 85 10.65 5.21 -13.23
N ASN A 86 10.63 3.89 -13.01
CA ASN A 86 10.30 2.88 -14.04
C ASN A 86 8.79 2.79 -14.38
N LYS A 87 8.13 3.95 -14.57
CA LYS A 87 6.69 4.01 -14.89
C LYS A 87 6.33 3.28 -16.18
N LYS A 88 7.14 3.41 -17.24
CA LYS A 88 6.87 2.76 -18.55
C LYS A 88 6.75 1.24 -18.42
N ARG A 89 7.66 0.61 -17.68
CA ARG A 89 7.67 -0.85 -17.47
C ARG A 89 6.43 -1.33 -16.70
N ARG A 90 6.00 -0.57 -15.68
CA ARG A 90 4.77 -0.87 -14.92
C ARG A 90 3.50 -0.75 -15.75
N ILE A 91 3.44 0.23 -16.65
CA ILE A 91 2.32 0.38 -17.59
C ILE A 91 2.32 -0.79 -18.59
N ALA A 92 3.47 -1.17 -19.13
CA ALA A 92 3.57 -2.29 -20.05
C ALA A 92 3.05 -3.60 -19.44
N THR A 93 3.34 -3.91 -18.18
CA THR A 93 2.80 -5.11 -17.52
C THR A 93 1.27 -5.08 -17.40
N ILE A 94 0.67 -3.92 -17.15
CA ILE A 94 -0.80 -3.77 -17.13
C ILE A 94 -1.37 -4.02 -18.53
N ILE A 95 -0.76 -3.44 -19.58
CA ILE A 95 -1.22 -3.63 -20.97
C ILE A 95 -1.15 -5.10 -21.36
N ILE A 96 -0.05 -5.80 -21.09
CA ILE A 96 0.10 -7.22 -21.41
C ILE A 96 -0.97 -8.04 -20.66
N SER A 97 -1.18 -7.80 -19.38
CA SER A 97 -2.21 -8.52 -18.61
C SER A 97 -3.63 -8.24 -19.12
N THR A 98 -3.91 -7.02 -19.60
CA THR A 98 -5.19 -6.67 -20.22
C THR A 98 -5.36 -7.40 -21.56
N ILE A 99 -4.32 -7.48 -22.38
CA ILE A 99 -4.35 -8.23 -23.66
C ILE A 99 -4.61 -9.72 -23.38
N LEU A 100 -3.94 -10.31 -22.39
CA LEU A 100 -4.17 -11.70 -22.00
C LEU A 100 -5.60 -11.92 -21.48
N PHE A 101 -6.18 -10.95 -20.77
CA PHE A 101 -7.58 -11.02 -20.37
C PHE A 101 -8.52 -10.96 -21.57
N LEU A 102 -8.26 -10.07 -22.56
CA LEU A 102 -9.05 -10.01 -23.80
C LEU A 102 -9.00 -11.36 -24.55
N LEU A 103 -7.85 -12.01 -24.57
CA LEU A 103 -7.70 -13.34 -25.14
C LEU A 103 -8.56 -14.39 -24.40
N VAL A 104 -8.78 -14.25 -23.08
CA VAL A 104 -9.66 -15.15 -22.34
C VAL A 104 -11.13 -14.88 -22.65
N ILE A 105 -11.58 -13.61 -22.65
CA ILE A 105 -13.00 -13.29 -22.84
C ILE A 105 -13.47 -13.59 -24.27
N THR A 106 -12.55 -13.55 -25.25
CA THR A 106 -12.83 -13.90 -26.64
C THR A 106 -12.61 -15.39 -26.95
N ASN A 107 -12.35 -16.22 -25.93
CA ASN A 107 -12.03 -17.65 -26.13
C ASN A 107 -13.09 -18.43 -26.92
N SER A 108 -14.37 -18.07 -26.80
CA SER A 108 -15.45 -18.69 -27.59
C SER A 108 -15.25 -18.59 -29.12
N LEU A 109 -14.48 -17.57 -29.59
CA LEU A 109 -14.22 -17.37 -31.03
C LEU A 109 -13.07 -18.22 -31.57
N HIS A 110 -12.06 -18.54 -30.74
CA HIS A 110 -10.80 -19.12 -31.22
C HIS A 110 -10.33 -20.35 -30.45
N ASN A 111 -10.90 -20.66 -29.28
CA ASN A 111 -10.55 -21.80 -28.42
C ASN A 111 -9.05 -21.94 -28.09
N ILE A 112 -8.28 -20.82 -28.09
CA ILE A 112 -6.84 -20.82 -27.86
C ILE A 112 -6.52 -21.06 -26.37
N VAL A 113 -7.35 -20.59 -25.46
CA VAL A 113 -7.12 -20.71 -24.00
C VAL A 113 -7.75 -21.99 -23.46
N PHE A 114 -9.01 -22.24 -23.81
CA PHE A 114 -9.77 -23.40 -23.37
C PHE A 114 -10.51 -24.03 -24.55
N LYS A 115 -10.51 -25.37 -24.57
CA LYS A 115 -11.36 -26.14 -25.46
C LYS A 115 -12.50 -26.74 -24.66
N ILE A 116 -13.68 -26.10 -24.72
CA ILE A 116 -14.91 -26.53 -24.02
C ILE A 116 -15.48 -27.70 -24.81
N LYS A 117 -15.83 -28.83 -24.17
CA LYS A 117 -16.40 -30.00 -24.82
C LYS A 117 -17.92 -29.95 -24.85
N SER A 118 -18.57 -30.25 -23.74
CA SER A 118 -20.04 -30.30 -23.61
C SER A 118 -20.58 -29.32 -22.61
N ASN A 119 -19.84 -29.05 -21.56
CA ASN A 119 -20.18 -28.11 -20.49
C ASN A 119 -18.95 -27.34 -20.04
N ILE A 120 -19.17 -26.16 -19.45
CA ILE A 120 -18.13 -25.31 -18.87
C ILE A 120 -17.26 -25.99 -17.82
N ASN A 121 -17.76 -27.07 -17.22
CA ASN A 121 -17.03 -27.89 -16.24
C ASN A 121 -16.18 -28.97 -16.90
N ASP A 122 -16.37 -29.25 -18.21
CA ASP A 122 -15.60 -30.20 -19.00
C ASP A 122 -14.83 -29.49 -20.11
N TYR A 123 -13.67 -28.98 -19.75
CA TYR A 123 -12.78 -28.25 -20.65
C TYR A 123 -11.34 -28.76 -20.52
N ASN A 124 -10.63 -28.67 -21.62
CA ASN A 124 -9.19 -28.91 -21.67
C ASN A 124 -8.44 -27.58 -21.76
N HIS A 125 -7.33 -27.50 -21.05
CA HIS A 125 -6.40 -26.37 -21.18
C HIS A 125 -5.69 -26.41 -22.50
N ASN A 126 -5.60 -25.27 -23.18
CA ASN A 126 -4.87 -25.13 -24.43
C ASN A 126 -3.64 -24.24 -24.25
N ILE A 127 -2.86 -23.98 -25.28
CA ILE A 127 -1.59 -23.26 -25.22
C ILE A 127 -1.71 -21.86 -24.56
N GLY A 128 -2.79 -21.14 -24.84
CA GLY A 128 -3.05 -19.83 -24.26
C GLY A 128 -3.15 -19.86 -22.73
N TYR A 129 -3.72 -20.91 -22.14
CA TYR A 129 -3.76 -21.07 -20.70
C TYR A 129 -2.36 -21.18 -20.09
N PHE A 130 -1.47 -21.95 -20.68
CA PHE A 130 -0.10 -22.10 -20.19
C PHE A 130 0.69 -20.81 -20.31
N ILE A 131 0.46 -20.01 -21.36
CA ILE A 131 1.05 -18.66 -21.50
C ILE A 131 0.59 -17.75 -20.34
N ILE A 132 -0.70 -17.77 -20.00
CA ILE A 132 -1.26 -17.00 -18.89
C ILE A 132 -0.65 -17.42 -17.56
N VAL A 133 -0.56 -18.72 -17.29
CA VAL A 133 0.04 -19.25 -16.06
C VAL A 133 1.53 -18.88 -15.98
N ALA A 134 2.28 -19.02 -17.06
CA ALA A 134 3.69 -18.65 -17.13
C ALA A 134 3.89 -17.14 -16.86
N TRP A 135 3.02 -16.30 -17.42
CA TRP A 135 3.02 -14.85 -17.16
C TRP A 135 2.81 -14.52 -15.68
N ILE A 136 1.79 -15.11 -15.05
CA ILE A 136 1.47 -14.92 -13.63
C ILE A 136 2.65 -15.35 -12.76
N LEU A 137 3.21 -16.53 -13.00
CA LEU A 137 4.37 -17.03 -12.25
C LEU A 137 5.59 -16.13 -12.42
N CYS A 138 5.88 -15.69 -13.64
CA CYS A 138 6.97 -14.75 -13.91
C CYS A 138 6.82 -13.45 -13.10
N LEU A 139 5.62 -12.85 -13.11
CA LEU A 139 5.35 -11.63 -12.34
C LEU A 139 5.56 -11.83 -10.83
N ILE A 140 5.09 -12.95 -10.27
CA ILE A 140 5.24 -13.24 -8.83
C ILE A 140 6.71 -13.44 -8.47
N VAL A 141 7.45 -14.24 -9.26
CA VAL A 141 8.88 -14.50 -9.02
C VAL A 141 9.69 -13.19 -9.08
N VAL A 142 9.46 -12.37 -10.11
CA VAL A 142 10.17 -11.09 -10.24
C VAL A 142 9.76 -10.13 -9.12
N ALA A 143 8.51 -10.13 -8.68
CA ALA A 143 8.06 -9.35 -7.54
C ALA A 143 8.80 -9.74 -6.25
N ILE A 144 8.96 -11.04 -5.98
CA ILE A 144 9.72 -11.55 -4.84
C ILE A 144 11.19 -11.10 -4.92
N ILE A 145 11.83 -11.23 -6.09
CA ILE A 145 13.21 -10.76 -6.30
C ILE A 145 13.33 -9.26 -6.01
N TYR A 146 12.35 -8.46 -6.43
CA TYR A 146 12.33 -7.03 -6.17
C TYR A 146 12.14 -6.72 -4.68
N LEU A 147 11.27 -7.45 -3.98
CA LEU A 147 11.12 -7.31 -2.52
C LEU A 147 12.42 -7.65 -1.78
N ILE A 148 13.10 -8.72 -2.16
CA ILE A 148 14.39 -9.10 -1.61
C ILE A 148 15.42 -7.97 -1.81
N LYS A 149 15.50 -7.40 -3.03
CA LYS A 149 16.42 -6.29 -3.32
C LYS A 149 16.08 -5.01 -2.54
N SER A 150 14.80 -4.69 -2.40
CA SER A 150 14.33 -3.49 -1.68
C SER A 150 14.66 -3.53 -0.19
N SER A 151 14.89 -4.69 0.36
CA SER A 151 14.98 -4.89 1.79
C SER A 151 16.41 -5.15 2.30
N LYS A 152 17.44 -5.10 1.44
CA LYS A 152 18.84 -5.34 1.86
C LYS A 152 19.26 -4.56 3.12
N ASN A 153 18.65 -3.39 3.39
CA ASN A 153 18.99 -2.55 4.54
C ASN A 153 17.99 -2.64 5.70
N LYS A 154 16.95 -3.51 5.61
CA LYS A 154 15.81 -3.50 6.57
C LYS A 154 15.61 -4.79 7.37
N GLY A 155 16.58 -5.72 7.34
CA GLY A 155 16.48 -6.99 8.07
C GLY A 155 15.93 -8.13 7.20
N TYR A 156 16.84 -9.01 6.83
CA TYR A 156 16.60 -10.07 5.86
C TYR A 156 15.65 -11.18 6.38
N LYS A 157 15.50 -11.34 7.69
CA LYS A 157 14.52 -12.29 8.28
C LYS A 157 13.07 -12.02 7.85
N ASN A 158 12.74 -10.75 7.69
CA ASN A 158 11.36 -10.33 7.36
C ASN A 158 10.96 -10.70 5.93
N ILE A 159 11.93 -10.77 5.02
CA ILE A 159 11.66 -11.11 3.62
C ILE A 159 11.44 -12.60 3.45
N ILE A 160 12.15 -13.41 4.23
CA ILE A 160 11.95 -14.86 4.20
C ILE A 160 10.47 -15.16 4.43
N LEU A 161 9.82 -14.49 5.37
CA LEU A 161 8.42 -14.71 5.69
C LEU A 161 7.49 -14.33 4.53
N ILE A 162 7.72 -13.18 3.86
CA ILE A 162 6.95 -12.76 2.68
C ILE A 162 7.19 -13.74 1.51
N SER A 163 8.43 -14.20 1.33
CA SER A 163 8.75 -15.15 0.29
C SER A 163 8.10 -16.52 0.55
N VAL A 164 8.06 -16.97 1.79
CA VAL A 164 7.39 -18.21 2.19
C VAL A 164 5.89 -18.13 1.93
N THR A 165 5.20 -17.03 2.28
CA THR A 165 3.76 -16.88 1.98
C THR A 165 3.47 -16.90 0.48
N SER A 166 4.32 -16.25 -0.32
CA SER A 166 4.20 -16.27 -1.78
C SER A 166 4.45 -17.68 -2.35
N LEU A 167 5.43 -18.40 -1.81
CA LEU A 167 5.73 -19.77 -2.21
C LEU A 167 4.56 -20.73 -1.88
N ILE A 168 3.97 -20.59 -0.70
CA ILE A 168 2.77 -21.35 -0.31
C ILE A 168 1.63 -21.10 -1.31
N GLY A 169 1.42 -19.86 -1.74
CA GLY A 169 0.42 -19.51 -2.75
C GLY A 169 0.70 -20.15 -4.11
N ILE A 170 1.96 -20.19 -4.55
CA ILE A 170 2.38 -20.85 -5.79
C ILE A 170 2.12 -22.37 -5.69
N ILE A 171 2.59 -23.00 -4.63
CA ILE A 171 2.39 -24.45 -4.40
C ILE A 171 0.92 -24.80 -4.38
N TYR A 172 0.11 -24.05 -3.62
CA TYR A 172 -1.33 -24.24 -3.58
C TYR A 172 -1.97 -24.13 -4.98
N THR A 173 -1.58 -23.14 -5.77
CA THR A 173 -2.09 -22.95 -7.15
C THR A 173 -1.73 -24.14 -8.05
N ILE A 174 -0.49 -24.63 -7.97
CA ILE A 174 -0.04 -25.81 -8.75
C ILE A 174 -0.85 -27.04 -8.36
N LEU A 175 -1.04 -27.29 -7.07
CA LEU A 175 -1.81 -28.44 -6.57
C LEU A 175 -3.29 -28.34 -6.96
N TYR A 176 -3.86 -27.12 -6.98
CA TYR A 176 -5.22 -26.86 -7.45
C TYR A 176 -5.37 -27.19 -8.96
N ILE A 177 -4.41 -26.78 -9.78
CA ILE A 177 -4.38 -27.05 -11.23
C ILE A 177 -4.25 -28.56 -11.49
N LYS A 178 -3.47 -29.27 -10.67
CA LYS A 178 -3.33 -30.74 -10.74
C LYS A 178 -4.59 -31.51 -10.30
N ASN A 179 -5.69 -30.80 -9.97
CA ASN A 179 -6.98 -31.37 -9.58
C ASN A 179 -6.91 -32.30 -8.36
N ILE A 180 -6.03 -32.04 -7.36
CA ILE A 180 -5.96 -32.84 -6.15
C ILE A 180 -7.29 -32.72 -5.40
N PRO A 181 -7.99 -33.87 -5.06
CA PRO A 181 -9.37 -33.86 -4.59
C PRO A 181 -9.59 -33.02 -3.32
N VAL A 182 -8.66 -33.07 -2.38
CA VAL A 182 -8.72 -32.32 -1.11
C VAL A 182 -8.66 -30.80 -1.37
N ILE A 183 -7.76 -30.37 -2.27
CA ILE A 183 -7.52 -28.95 -2.56
C ILE A 183 -8.62 -28.38 -3.46
N ARG A 184 -9.14 -29.18 -4.40
CA ARG A 184 -10.24 -28.75 -5.28
C ARG A 184 -11.55 -28.45 -4.53
N LYS A 185 -11.78 -29.09 -3.37
CA LYS A 185 -12.93 -28.81 -2.52
C LYS A 185 -12.83 -27.47 -1.80
N THR A 186 -11.63 -26.88 -1.71
CA THR A 186 -11.42 -25.62 -1.00
C THR A 186 -11.82 -24.42 -1.86
N ASN A 187 -12.06 -23.29 -1.20
CA ASN A 187 -12.38 -22.03 -1.87
C ASN A 187 -11.10 -21.31 -2.28
N MET A 188 -10.63 -21.54 -3.53
CA MET A 188 -9.39 -20.96 -4.07
C MET A 188 -9.33 -19.43 -3.90
N SER A 189 -10.43 -18.69 -4.17
CA SER A 189 -10.42 -17.23 -4.08
C SER A 189 -10.24 -16.73 -2.65
N VAL A 190 -10.78 -17.46 -1.65
CA VAL A 190 -10.60 -17.11 -0.23
C VAL A 190 -9.16 -17.40 0.21
N ILE A 191 -8.63 -18.58 -0.13
CA ILE A 191 -7.26 -18.96 0.29
C ILE A 191 -6.22 -18.04 -0.34
N ILE A 192 -6.24 -17.88 -1.66
CA ILE A 192 -5.29 -16.99 -2.37
C ILE A 192 -5.48 -15.55 -1.90
N GLY A 193 -6.72 -15.09 -1.73
CA GLY A 193 -7.01 -13.77 -1.22
C GLY A 193 -6.43 -13.55 0.18
N THR A 194 -6.59 -14.49 1.08
CA THR A 194 -6.02 -14.42 2.44
C THR A 194 -4.49 -14.38 2.40
N LEU A 195 -3.84 -15.18 1.56
CA LEU A 195 -2.38 -15.16 1.39
C LEU A 195 -1.88 -13.81 0.88
N PHE A 196 -2.58 -13.19 -0.09
CA PHE A 196 -2.24 -11.84 -0.54
C PHE A 196 -2.43 -10.79 0.56
N CYS A 197 -3.51 -10.86 1.33
CA CYS A 197 -3.72 -9.95 2.46
C CYS A 197 -2.62 -10.09 3.52
N VAL A 198 -2.27 -11.30 3.91
CA VAL A 198 -1.18 -11.57 4.85
C VAL A 198 0.15 -11.05 4.30
N GLY A 199 0.45 -11.30 3.02
CA GLY A 199 1.66 -10.79 2.38
C GLY A 199 1.74 -9.26 2.35
N LEU A 200 0.63 -8.58 2.07
CA LEU A 200 0.56 -7.12 2.09
C LEU A 200 0.67 -6.55 3.51
N GLU A 201 0.02 -7.16 4.51
CA GLU A 201 0.18 -6.76 5.91
C GLU A 201 1.63 -6.91 6.37
N MET A 202 2.30 -8.01 6.02
CA MET A 202 3.72 -8.19 6.29
C MET A 202 4.58 -7.09 5.65
N MET A 203 4.26 -6.68 4.41
CA MET A 203 4.98 -5.57 3.75
C MET A 203 4.78 -4.24 4.48
N LEU A 204 3.62 -4.02 5.11
CA LEU A 204 3.35 -2.84 5.94
C LEU A 204 4.07 -2.91 7.30
N ASP A 205 4.00 -4.05 7.99
CA ASP A 205 4.59 -4.24 9.32
C ASP A 205 6.12 -4.19 9.26
N PHE A 206 6.71 -4.74 8.22
CA PHE A 206 8.16 -4.68 7.98
C PHE A 206 8.64 -3.34 7.39
N LYS A 207 7.74 -2.35 7.30
CA LYS A 207 8.03 -1.00 6.80
C LYS A 207 8.60 -0.99 5.37
N LEU A 208 8.31 -2.00 4.57
CA LEU A 208 8.60 -1.99 3.14
C LEU A 208 7.70 -0.96 2.46
N ILE A 209 6.42 -0.96 2.82
CA ILE A 209 5.46 0.08 2.43
C ILE A 209 5.39 1.12 3.55
N PRO A 210 5.67 2.41 3.26
CA PRO A 210 5.52 3.49 4.24
C PRO A 210 4.08 3.57 4.73
N ASN A 211 3.87 3.43 6.04
CA ASN A 211 2.55 3.48 6.64
C ASN A 211 2.43 4.56 7.73
N ASN A 212 1.22 5.03 7.93
CA ASN A 212 0.91 6.16 8.82
C ASN A 212 0.70 5.75 10.29
N PHE A 213 0.71 4.45 10.59
CA PHE A 213 0.24 3.93 11.88
C PHE A 213 1.11 4.35 13.08
N ARG A 214 2.39 4.67 12.84
CA ARG A 214 3.33 5.06 13.91
C ARG A 214 3.83 6.50 13.81
N TYR A 215 3.54 7.23 12.71
CA TYR A 215 4.06 8.59 12.53
C TYR A 215 3.58 9.55 13.61
N LYS A 216 2.31 9.50 14.01
CA LYS A 216 1.81 10.33 15.12
C LYS A 216 2.56 10.06 16.43
N LYS A 217 2.82 8.76 16.73
CA LYS A 217 3.55 8.37 17.95
C LYS A 217 5.02 8.77 17.88
N ILE A 218 5.66 8.53 16.71
CA ILE A 218 7.06 8.92 16.48
C ILE A 218 7.20 10.44 16.54
N PHE A 219 6.31 11.17 15.86
CA PHE A 219 6.29 12.64 15.90
C PHE A 219 6.09 13.15 17.32
N LYS A 220 5.09 12.63 18.03
CA LYS A 220 4.80 13.03 19.42
C LYS A 220 5.97 12.81 20.37
N ASN A 221 6.72 11.72 20.18
CA ASN A 221 7.91 11.37 20.98
C ASN A 221 9.22 11.96 20.44
N SER A 222 9.16 12.83 19.44
CA SER A 222 10.35 13.53 18.94
C SER A 222 10.87 14.49 20.00
N ASN A 223 12.20 14.53 20.14
CA ASN A 223 12.88 15.50 21.02
C ASN A 223 12.88 16.94 20.44
N LEU A 224 12.46 17.09 19.17
CA LEU A 224 12.35 18.41 18.55
C LEU A 224 11.04 19.08 18.98
N PRO A 225 11.08 20.34 19.43
CA PRO A 225 9.88 21.11 19.75
C PRO A 225 9.21 21.57 18.44
N LEU A 226 8.35 20.70 17.92
CA LEU A 226 7.70 20.84 16.61
C LEU A 226 6.19 20.73 16.74
N GLU A 227 5.48 21.59 16.02
CA GLU A 227 4.03 21.54 15.90
C GLU A 227 3.61 21.60 14.42
N ILE A 228 2.63 20.79 14.04
CA ILE A 228 2.01 20.83 12.70
C ILE A 228 0.57 21.26 12.86
N VAL A 229 0.18 22.28 12.10
CA VAL A 229 -1.17 22.86 12.13
C VAL A 229 -1.75 22.85 10.72
N SER A 230 -3.02 22.43 10.58
CA SER A 230 -3.73 22.49 9.29
C SER A 230 -4.02 23.93 8.87
N GLN A 231 -4.29 24.16 7.58
CA GLN A 231 -4.61 25.50 7.06
C GLN A 231 -5.82 26.16 7.74
N ASP A 232 -6.77 25.37 8.22
CA ASP A 232 -7.95 25.84 8.94
C ASP A 232 -7.71 26.04 10.45
N GLY A 233 -6.51 25.76 10.93
CA GLY A 233 -6.13 25.85 12.35
C GLY A 233 -6.80 24.83 13.29
N LYS A 234 -7.59 23.89 12.74
CA LYS A 234 -8.39 22.93 13.55
C LYS A 234 -7.60 21.70 13.96
N THR A 235 -6.75 21.16 13.06
CA THR A 235 -5.99 19.95 13.33
C THR A 235 -4.58 20.33 13.77
N ARG A 236 -4.22 19.91 14.99
CA ARG A 236 -2.89 20.15 15.57
C ARG A 236 -2.26 18.83 15.97
N ILE A 237 -1.00 18.67 15.60
CA ILE A 237 -0.16 17.56 16.05
C ILE A 237 1.08 18.16 16.70
N VAL A 238 1.26 17.92 18.00
CA VAL A 238 2.28 18.53 18.83
C VAL A 238 3.24 17.48 19.35
N THR A 239 4.53 17.79 19.41
CA THR A 239 5.53 16.94 20.08
C THR A 239 5.48 17.16 21.59
N ASN A 240 5.96 16.20 22.39
CA ASN A 240 5.95 16.30 23.86
C ASN A 240 6.81 17.46 24.41
N HIS A 241 7.72 17.99 23.60
CA HIS A 241 8.65 19.05 23.96
C HIS A 241 8.25 20.42 23.39
N SER A 242 7.13 20.53 22.71
CA SER A 242 6.64 21.79 22.17
C SER A 242 5.92 22.60 23.24
N ILE A 243 6.19 23.89 23.27
CA ILE A 243 5.50 24.86 24.13
C ILE A 243 4.20 25.26 23.40
N ASN A 244 3.12 25.42 24.16
CA ASN A 244 1.80 25.75 23.61
C ASN A 244 1.84 26.97 22.67
N LEU A 245 1.22 26.80 21.52
CA LEU A 245 1.03 27.89 20.55
C LEU A 245 0.19 29.01 21.16
N LYS A 246 0.68 30.25 21.05
CA LYS A 246 -0.11 31.43 21.43
C LYS A 246 -1.28 31.59 20.43
N GLU A 247 -2.41 32.04 20.93
CA GLU A 247 -3.63 32.28 20.16
C GLU A 247 -3.40 33.20 18.95
N ASN A 248 -2.46 34.14 19.07
CA ASN A 248 -2.10 35.05 17.99
C ASN A 248 -1.65 34.33 16.70
N ILE A 249 -0.82 33.29 16.82
CA ILE A 249 -0.34 32.52 15.64
C ILE A 249 -1.50 31.74 15.02
N ILE A 250 -2.39 31.17 15.83
CA ILE A 250 -3.57 30.46 15.37
C ILE A 250 -4.52 31.41 14.62
N ASN A 251 -4.69 32.63 15.10
CA ASN A 251 -5.50 33.65 14.45
C ASN A 251 -4.88 34.12 13.13
N ASP A 252 -3.54 34.29 13.09
CA ASP A 252 -2.83 34.61 11.84
C ASP A 252 -2.96 33.48 10.80
N ILE A 253 -2.91 32.21 11.22
CA ILE A 253 -3.15 31.05 10.36
C ILE A 253 -4.56 31.08 9.77
N LYS A 254 -5.58 31.30 10.62
CA LYS A 254 -6.99 31.40 10.17
C LYS A 254 -7.23 32.56 9.19
N ASN A 255 -6.48 33.65 9.36
CA ASN A 255 -6.62 34.86 8.55
C ASN A 255 -5.68 34.90 7.34
N ASN A 256 -4.92 33.83 7.07
CA ASN A 256 -3.90 33.76 6.01
C ASN A 256 -2.85 34.89 6.07
N LYS A 257 -2.54 35.38 7.28
CA LYS A 257 -1.56 36.45 7.54
C LYS A 257 -0.32 35.93 8.29
N VAL A 258 0.09 34.71 8.02
CA VAL A 258 1.17 34.02 8.73
C VAL A 258 2.53 34.68 8.42
N LYS A 259 3.27 35.02 9.47
CA LYS A 259 4.66 35.45 9.39
C LYS A 259 5.58 34.22 9.44
N SER A 260 6.73 34.29 8.79
CA SER A 260 7.72 33.20 8.82
C SER A 260 8.40 33.06 10.18
N ILE A 261 8.47 34.14 10.97
CA ILE A 261 9.13 34.17 12.28
C ILE A 261 8.29 34.94 13.28
N TYR A 262 8.03 34.31 14.43
CA TYR A 262 7.43 34.96 15.61
C TYR A 262 8.47 34.93 16.73
N LYS A 263 8.76 36.08 17.32
CA LYS A 263 9.65 36.23 18.47
C LYS A 263 8.84 36.47 19.72
N ASP A 264 9.17 35.76 20.80
CA ASP A 264 8.54 35.89 22.09
C ASP A 264 9.60 35.71 23.19
N ASN A 265 10.09 36.82 23.76
CA ASN A 265 11.23 36.84 24.66
C ASN A 265 12.43 36.07 24.09
N ASN A 266 12.82 34.98 24.77
CA ASN A 266 13.94 34.13 24.36
C ASN A 266 13.54 32.96 23.41
N ILE A 267 12.26 32.86 23.02
CA ILE A 267 11.75 31.80 22.18
C ILE A 267 11.47 32.35 20.76
N ILE A 268 12.06 31.73 19.76
CA ILE A 268 11.78 32.05 18.37
C ILE A 268 10.98 30.89 17.77
N LYS A 269 9.84 31.20 17.15
CA LYS A 269 9.01 30.24 16.42
C LYS A 269 9.15 30.48 14.93
N ASN A 270 9.73 29.51 14.23
CA ASN A 270 9.84 29.51 12.78
C ASN A 270 8.62 28.79 12.18
N VAL A 271 7.89 29.47 11.32
CA VAL A 271 6.70 28.92 10.66
C VAL A 271 7.02 28.67 9.19
N ASN A 272 6.97 27.42 8.78
CA ASN A 272 7.19 27.00 7.40
C ASN A 272 5.88 26.48 6.80
N VAL A 273 5.60 26.87 5.56
CA VAL A 273 4.46 26.36 4.80
C VAL A 273 4.76 24.93 4.34
N ILE A 274 3.85 24.01 4.64
CA ILE A 274 3.91 22.63 4.19
C ILE A 274 2.65 22.30 3.40
N ASN A 275 2.67 21.18 2.66
CA ASN A 275 1.52 20.76 1.87
C ASN A 275 0.32 20.41 2.81
N GLY A 276 -0.69 21.30 2.83
CA GLY A 276 -1.90 21.16 3.64
C GLY A 276 -1.87 21.86 5.00
N GLY A 277 -0.85 22.71 5.27
CA GLY A 277 -0.78 23.47 6.53
C GLY A 277 0.56 24.12 6.79
N TYR A 278 0.90 24.20 8.07
CA TYR A 278 2.10 24.87 8.57
C TYR A 278 2.86 23.95 9.52
N SER A 279 4.19 23.93 9.45
CA SER A 279 5.05 23.37 10.49
C SER A 279 5.67 24.51 11.29
N ILE A 280 5.64 24.41 12.61
CA ILE A 280 6.13 25.42 13.53
C ILE A 280 7.23 24.77 14.36
N GLU A 281 8.43 25.30 14.24
CA GLU A 281 9.62 24.89 14.99
C GLU A 281 9.93 25.93 16.05
N GLU A 282 10.11 25.50 17.28
CA GLU A 282 10.48 26.37 18.40
C GLU A 282 11.98 26.25 18.67
N LYS A 283 12.62 27.40 18.90
CA LYS A 283 14.03 27.48 19.31
C LYS A 283 14.13 28.35 20.57
N ASP A 284 14.63 27.77 21.63
CA ASP A 284 14.92 28.47 22.87
C ASP A 284 16.36 29.01 22.85
N TYR A 285 16.48 30.30 22.89
CA TYR A 285 17.75 31.06 22.91
C TYR A 285 18.16 31.50 24.30
N SER A 286 17.46 31.13 25.38
CA SER A 286 17.72 31.56 26.75
C SER A 286 19.18 31.33 27.14
N LYS A 287 19.70 30.15 26.88
CA LYS A 287 21.11 29.81 27.18
C LYS A 287 22.10 30.61 26.37
N ILE A 288 21.79 30.86 25.09
CA ILE A 288 22.67 31.61 24.18
C ILE A 288 22.75 33.07 24.66
N ASN A 289 21.60 33.68 24.95
CA ASN A 289 21.53 35.04 25.47
C ASN A 289 22.26 35.17 26.80
N GLU A 290 22.12 34.20 27.71
CA GLU A 290 22.86 34.16 28.99
C GLU A 290 24.38 34.11 28.79
N TYR A 291 24.85 33.30 27.82
CA TYR A 291 26.27 33.25 27.47
C TYR A 291 26.77 34.55 26.82
N GLU A 292 25.95 35.17 25.97
CA GLU A 292 26.31 36.46 25.34
C GLU A 292 26.41 37.58 26.40
N GLU A 293 25.50 37.59 27.38
CA GLU A 293 25.58 38.56 28.50
C GLU A 293 26.83 38.35 29.34
N LYS A 294 27.15 37.08 29.68
CA LYS A 294 28.39 36.76 30.41
C LYS A 294 29.66 37.11 29.65
N LEU A 295 29.63 36.95 28.30
CA LEU A 295 30.77 37.37 27.45
C LEU A 295 30.91 38.91 27.41
N LYS A 296 29.81 39.63 27.31
CA LYS A 296 29.83 41.10 27.34
C LYS A 296 30.33 41.65 28.66
N SER A 297 29.88 41.07 29.79
CA SER A 297 30.36 41.51 31.11
C SER A 297 31.85 41.25 31.29
N LYS A 298 32.37 40.08 30.85
CA LYS A 298 33.82 39.79 30.89
C LYS A 298 34.63 40.67 29.96
N GLN A 299 34.09 41.06 28.79
CA GLN A 299 34.75 42.01 27.91
C GLN A 299 34.86 43.42 28.54
N GLN A 300 33.82 43.85 29.27
CA GLN A 300 33.87 45.11 29.99
C GLN A 300 34.89 45.11 31.12
N GLU A 301 34.96 44.00 31.91
CA GLU A 301 35.96 43.82 32.96
C GLU A 301 37.41 43.81 32.45
N LEU A 302 37.64 43.47 31.16
CA LEU A 302 38.97 43.45 30.55
C LEU A 302 39.38 44.80 29.96
N ILE A 303 38.45 45.74 29.79
CA ILE A 303 38.69 47.10 29.23
C ILE A 303 38.86 48.12 30.35
N GLU A 304 38.38 47.87 31.54
CA GLU A 304 38.65 48.59 32.78
C GLU A 304 40.03 48.17 33.39
#